data_9fbb9af6f6810a0f9d2d524c2d604fba
#
_entry.id   9fbb9af6f6810a0f9d2d524c2d604fba
#
_cell.length_a   1.000
_cell.length_b   1.000
_cell.length_c   1.000
_cell.angle_alpha   90.00
_cell.angle_beta   90.00
_cell.angle_gamma   90.00
#
_symmetry.space_group_name_H-M   'P 1'
#
loop_
_entity.id
_entity.type
_entity.pdbx_description
1 polymer ?
#
loop_
_entity_poly.entity_id
_entity_poly.type
_entity_poly.pdbx_seq_one_letter_code
_entity_poly.pdbx_strand_id
1 'polypeptide(L)'
;MTLSMNLGADSYDIIIEHGALAKASEYLNLNRKVLIVTDSGVPAEYADTIAAQCKAPTKIVVPEGEDSKGFPTFELLCRTMLENGFTRTDAVVAVGGGVVGDLSGFASASYMRGIDFYNIPTTLLSEVDSSIGGKTAINLGGVKNIIGAFHQPKRVLIDPDVLKTLPPRQIANGLAEAIKMAATFDAELFSLLETEDILANLDTVIERSLMIKKSVVEQDEKESGLRRVLNFGHTIGHGIESYEDLHGLYHGECVALGMIPMSGGEVRERILAVLKKAGLPTDLHFDADRVYEAVTHDKKADGDQIHVIYAPEIGSFEMKKVSLAEFRQTIKEAFAQ
;
A
#
# COMPACT_ATOMS: atom_id res chain seq x y z
N MET A 1 -1.16 11.49 -17.41
CA MET A 1 0.32 11.26 -17.35
C MET A 1 0.63 9.77 -17.41
N THR A 2 1.81 9.37 -17.90
CA THR A 2 2.24 7.96 -17.90
C THR A 2 3.64 7.85 -17.28
N LEU A 3 3.80 6.95 -16.31
CA LEU A 3 5.08 6.59 -15.71
C LEU A 3 5.41 5.14 -16.11
N SER A 4 6.59 4.90 -16.66
CA SER A 4 7.03 3.53 -17.00
C SER A 4 7.89 2.95 -15.88
N MET A 5 7.46 1.85 -15.26
CA MET A 5 8.23 1.05 -14.31
C MET A 5 9.18 0.15 -15.08
N ASN A 6 10.48 0.34 -14.91
CA ASN A 6 11.52 -0.36 -15.67
C ASN A 6 12.09 -1.53 -14.86
N LEU A 7 11.59 -2.73 -15.11
CA LEU A 7 11.97 -3.99 -14.44
C LEU A 7 12.35 -5.08 -15.44
N GLY A 8 12.98 -4.68 -16.56
CA GLY A 8 13.37 -5.63 -17.61
C GLY A 8 12.16 -6.29 -18.27
N ALA A 9 12.05 -7.61 -18.17
CA ALA A 9 10.94 -8.37 -18.77
C ALA A 9 9.57 -8.09 -18.08
N ASP A 10 9.61 -7.63 -16.84
CA ASP A 10 8.42 -7.35 -16.02
C ASP A 10 8.08 -5.84 -15.99
N SER A 11 8.63 -5.06 -16.92
CA SER A 11 8.33 -3.63 -17.06
C SER A 11 6.85 -3.39 -17.42
N TYR A 12 6.27 -2.31 -16.90
CA TYR A 12 4.87 -1.94 -17.15
C TYR A 12 4.66 -0.43 -17.02
N ASP A 13 3.51 0.05 -17.53
CA ASP A 13 3.13 1.45 -17.43
C ASP A 13 2.12 1.67 -16.29
N ILE A 14 2.24 2.81 -15.65
CA ILE A 14 1.33 3.38 -14.67
C ILE A 14 0.68 4.59 -15.34
N ILE A 15 -0.61 4.49 -15.63
CA ILE A 15 -1.41 5.55 -16.25
C ILE A 15 -2.09 6.33 -15.14
N ILE A 16 -1.95 7.64 -15.13
CA ILE A 16 -2.62 8.55 -14.19
C ILE A 16 -3.41 9.53 -15.04
N GLU A 17 -4.75 9.40 -15.03
CA GLU A 17 -5.62 10.24 -15.86
C GLU A 17 -7.03 10.31 -15.28
N HIS A 18 -7.56 11.52 -15.12
CA HIS A 18 -8.96 11.76 -14.75
C HIS A 18 -9.92 11.17 -15.76
N GLY A 19 -10.91 10.42 -15.30
CA GLY A 19 -11.88 9.72 -16.16
C GLY A 19 -11.30 8.48 -16.87
N ALA A 20 -10.12 8.00 -16.48
CA ALA A 20 -9.49 6.82 -17.07
C ALA A 20 -10.32 5.55 -16.91
N LEU A 21 -11.10 5.44 -15.85
CA LEU A 21 -11.98 4.29 -15.61
C LEU A 21 -12.97 4.08 -16.76
N ALA A 22 -13.53 5.16 -17.29
CA ALA A 22 -14.47 5.13 -18.41
C ALA A 22 -13.83 4.74 -19.76
N LYS A 23 -12.51 4.81 -19.86
CA LYS A 23 -11.69 4.51 -21.05
C LYS A 23 -10.73 3.34 -20.83
N ALA A 24 -10.97 2.50 -19.85
CA ALA A 24 -10.03 1.45 -19.46
C ALA A 24 -9.64 0.52 -20.62
N SER A 25 -10.54 0.28 -21.59
CA SER A 25 -10.24 -0.53 -22.78
C SER A 25 -9.23 0.10 -23.76
N GLU A 26 -8.94 1.40 -23.65
CA GLU A 26 -7.87 2.06 -24.41
C GLU A 26 -6.49 1.73 -23.83
N TYR A 27 -6.43 1.45 -22.54
CA TYR A 27 -5.20 1.19 -21.80
C TYR A 27 -4.97 -0.29 -21.51
N LEU A 28 -6.04 -1.05 -21.26
CA LEU A 28 -5.99 -2.45 -20.84
C LEU A 28 -6.50 -3.36 -21.96
N ASN A 29 -5.86 -4.51 -22.13
CA ASN A 29 -6.38 -5.53 -23.05
C ASN A 29 -7.58 -6.26 -22.42
N LEU A 30 -8.77 -5.73 -22.63
CA LEU A 30 -10.03 -6.27 -22.15
C LEU A 30 -10.76 -7.13 -23.20
N ASN A 31 -10.21 -7.32 -24.42
CA ASN A 31 -10.80 -8.12 -25.50
C ASN A 31 -10.56 -9.63 -25.31
N ARG A 32 -10.83 -10.13 -24.08
CA ARG A 32 -10.65 -11.53 -23.66
C ARG A 32 -11.56 -11.83 -22.46
N LYS A 33 -11.45 -13.01 -21.84
CA LYS A 33 -12.07 -13.23 -20.54
C LYS A 33 -11.33 -12.43 -19.48
N VAL A 34 -12.10 -11.76 -18.63
CA VAL A 34 -11.56 -10.92 -17.55
C VAL A 34 -12.30 -11.23 -16.27
N LEU A 35 -11.58 -11.66 -15.24
CA LEU A 35 -12.08 -11.73 -13.88
C LEU A 35 -11.93 -10.35 -13.24
N ILE A 36 -13.01 -9.68 -12.95
CA ILE A 36 -13.04 -8.40 -12.22
C ILE A 36 -13.28 -8.71 -10.76
N VAL A 37 -12.35 -8.32 -9.91
CA VAL A 37 -12.43 -8.47 -8.46
C VAL A 37 -12.58 -7.11 -7.83
N THR A 38 -13.60 -6.97 -6.99
CA THR A 38 -13.86 -5.75 -6.19
C THR A 38 -14.37 -6.15 -4.81
N ASP A 39 -14.52 -5.22 -3.89
CA ASP A 39 -15.12 -5.46 -2.59
C ASP A 39 -16.41 -4.66 -2.37
N SER A 40 -17.14 -5.00 -1.29
CA SER A 40 -18.43 -4.37 -0.98
C SER A 40 -18.33 -2.91 -0.51
N GLY A 41 -17.14 -2.40 -0.20
CA GLY A 41 -16.89 -1.00 0.16
C GLY A 41 -16.63 -0.11 -1.06
N VAL A 42 -16.33 -0.71 -2.22
CA VAL A 42 -16.10 0.02 -3.48
C VAL A 42 -17.45 0.29 -4.17
N PRO A 43 -17.73 1.52 -4.64
CA PRO A 43 -18.92 1.79 -5.45
C PRO A 43 -19.07 0.81 -6.60
N ALA A 44 -20.21 0.14 -6.69
CA ALA A 44 -20.46 -0.93 -7.66
C ALA A 44 -20.27 -0.48 -9.11
N GLU A 45 -20.54 0.80 -9.38
CA GLU A 45 -20.39 1.44 -10.69
C GLU A 45 -18.97 1.38 -11.24
N TYR A 46 -17.92 1.33 -10.40
CA TYR A 46 -16.54 1.25 -10.88
C TYR A 46 -16.26 -0.10 -11.54
N ALA A 47 -16.59 -1.18 -10.85
CA ALA A 47 -16.45 -2.53 -11.42
C ALA A 47 -17.40 -2.77 -12.60
N ASP A 48 -18.62 -2.19 -12.58
CA ASP A 48 -19.57 -2.28 -13.69
C ASP A 48 -19.09 -1.50 -14.92
N THR A 49 -18.46 -0.35 -14.74
CA THR A 49 -17.83 0.42 -15.82
C THR A 49 -16.73 -0.38 -16.52
N ILE A 50 -15.91 -1.11 -15.76
CA ILE A 50 -14.89 -2.00 -16.32
C ILE A 50 -15.55 -3.20 -17.03
N ALA A 51 -16.55 -3.83 -16.40
CA ALA A 51 -17.26 -4.98 -16.98
C ALA A 51 -17.89 -4.66 -18.35
N ALA A 52 -18.47 -3.46 -18.48
CA ALA A 52 -19.08 -3.00 -19.73
C ALA A 52 -18.07 -2.86 -20.90
N GLN A 53 -16.78 -2.72 -20.60
CA GLN A 53 -15.69 -2.60 -21.58
C GLN A 53 -15.02 -3.94 -21.88
N CYS A 54 -15.34 -5.01 -21.15
CA CYS A 54 -14.76 -6.33 -21.36
C CYS A 54 -15.54 -7.15 -22.37
N LYS A 55 -14.84 -7.95 -23.19
CA LYS A 55 -15.47 -8.89 -24.12
C LYS A 55 -16.24 -9.99 -23.39
N ALA A 56 -15.68 -10.54 -22.33
CA ALA A 56 -16.28 -11.62 -21.55
C ALA A 56 -15.93 -11.43 -20.05
N PRO A 57 -16.67 -10.56 -19.34
CA PRO A 57 -16.43 -10.28 -17.93
C PRO A 57 -17.01 -11.37 -17.03
N THR A 58 -16.30 -11.67 -15.96
CA THR A 58 -16.80 -12.37 -14.78
C THR A 58 -16.51 -11.47 -13.58
N LYS A 59 -17.52 -11.08 -12.80
CA LYS A 59 -17.34 -10.16 -11.65
C LYS A 59 -17.52 -10.92 -10.34
N ILE A 60 -16.60 -10.69 -9.39
CA ILE A 60 -16.70 -11.13 -7.99
C ILE A 60 -16.61 -9.89 -7.10
N VAL A 61 -17.53 -9.84 -6.14
CA VAL A 61 -17.54 -8.86 -5.06
C VAL A 61 -17.22 -9.62 -3.78
N VAL A 62 -16.06 -9.33 -3.16
CA VAL A 62 -15.69 -9.91 -1.87
C VAL A 62 -16.17 -9.00 -0.73
N PRO A 63 -16.31 -9.48 0.51
CA PRO A 63 -16.56 -8.61 1.64
C PRO A 63 -15.44 -7.57 1.80
N GLU A 64 -15.80 -6.34 2.18
CA GLU A 64 -14.84 -5.29 2.55
C GLU A 64 -14.00 -5.71 3.76
N GLY A 65 -12.74 -5.30 3.76
CA GLY A 65 -11.84 -5.43 4.90
C GLY A 65 -10.80 -6.54 4.79
N GLU A 66 -9.85 -6.50 5.71
CA GLU A 66 -8.65 -7.36 5.72
C GLU A 66 -8.99 -8.86 5.89
N ASP A 67 -10.12 -9.19 6.54
CA ASP A 67 -10.57 -10.57 6.72
C ASP A 67 -10.83 -11.30 5.40
N SER A 68 -11.14 -10.58 4.34
CA SER A 68 -11.28 -11.15 3.00
C SER A 68 -9.96 -11.59 2.37
N LYS A 69 -8.83 -11.16 2.91
CA LYS A 69 -7.49 -11.43 2.37
C LYS A 69 -6.92 -12.76 2.85
N GLY A 70 -7.62 -13.85 2.57
CA GLY A 70 -7.29 -15.18 3.06
C GLY A 70 -7.52 -16.30 2.05
N PHE A 71 -7.19 -17.53 2.45
CA PHE A 71 -7.31 -18.73 1.61
C PHE A 71 -8.72 -18.96 1.07
N PRO A 72 -9.82 -18.77 1.85
CA PRO A 72 -11.17 -19.00 1.32
C PRO A 72 -11.48 -18.14 0.10
N THR A 73 -11.12 -16.86 0.16
CA THR A 73 -11.35 -15.92 -0.95
C THR A 73 -10.39 -16.18 -2.10
N PHE A 74 -9.13 -16.48 -1.82
CA PHE A 74 -8.16 -16.91 -2.84
C PHE A 74 -8.65 -18.15 -3.60
N GLU A 75 -9.14 -19.17 -2.88
CA GLU A 75 -9.73 -20.37 -3.50
C GLU A 75 -10.94 -20.01 -4.34
N LEU A 76 -11.82 -19.15 -3.86
CA LEU A 76 -13.00 -18.68 -4.60
C LEU A 76 -12.59 -18.06 -5.96
N LEU A 77 -11.58 -17.19 -5.98
CA LEU A 77 -11.10 -16.56 -7.22
C LEU A 77 -10.53 -17.62 -8.19
N CYS A 78 -9.70 -18.53 -7.69
CA CYS A 78 -9.11 -19.58 -8.50
C CYS A 78 -10.17 -20.55 -9.05
N ARG A 79 -11.15 -20.94 -8.23
CA ARG A 79 -12.27 -21.79 -8.61
C ARG A 79 -13.15 -21.13 -9.66
N THR A 80 -13.46 -19.85 -9.48
CA THR A 80 -14.23 -19.08 -10.46
C THR A 80 -13.55 -19.03 -11.82
N MET A 81 -12.24 -18.78 -11.85
CA MET A 81 -11.48 -18.83 -13.11
C MET A 81 -11.52 -20.20 -13.77
N LEU A 82 -11.39 -21.28 -12.97
CA LEU A 82 -11.43 -22.65 -13.46
C LEU A 82 -12.81 -23.00 -14.06
N GLU A 83 -13.89 -22.73 -13.33
CA GLU A 83 -15.26 -23.04 -13.74
C GLU A 83 -15.70 -22.27 -14.98
N ASN A 84 -15.18 -21.04 -15.17
CA ASN A 84 -15.42 -20.23 -16.37
C ASN A 84 -14.42 -20.50 -17.50
N GLY A 85 -13.53 -21.49 -17.35
CA GLY A 85 -12.61 -21.92 -18.38
C GLY A 85 -11.60 -20.84 -18.76
N PHE A 86 -11.05 -20.12 -17.77
CA PHE A 86 -9.95 -19.17 -17.98
C PHE A 86 -8.68 -19.88 -18.41
N THR A 87 -7.92 -19.25 -19.28
CA THR A 87 -6.66 -19.75 -19.84
C THR A 87 -5.53 -18.79 -19.51
N ARG A 88 -4.29 -19.13 -19.90
CA ARG A 88 -3.10 -18.27 -19.71
C ARG A 88 -3.16 -16.93 -20.47
N THR A 89 -4.06 -16.82 -21.44
CA THR A 89 -4.22 -15.59 -22.24
C THR A 89 -5.28 -14.66 -21.70
N ASP A 90 -5.97 -15.06 -20.64
CA ASP A 90 -7.00 -14.28 -19.96
C ASP A 90 -6.40 -13.42 -18.85
N ALA A 91 -7.19 -12.59 -18.18
CA ALA A 91 -6.68 -11.64 -17.22
C ALA A 91 -7.55 -11.52 -15.96
N VAL A 92 -6.92 -11.01 -14.90
CA VAL A 92 -7.60 -10.49 -13.71
C VAL A 92 -7.46 -8.98 -13.67
N VAL A 93 -8.53 -8.28 -13.31
CA VAL A 93 -8.55 -6.84 -13.03
C VAL A 93 -8.99 -6.65 -11.60
N ALA A 94 -8.12 -6.10 -10.77
CA ALA A 94 -8.47 -5.63 -9.43
C ALA A 94 -9.05 -4.22 -9.52
N VAL A 95 -10.25 -4.01 -8.97
CA VAL A 95 -10.87 -2.68 -8.86
C VAL A 95 -11.14 -2.44 -7.37
N GLY A 96 -10.20 -1.82 -6.66
CA GLY A 96 -10.31 -1.69 -5.21
C GLY A 96 -9.08 -1.13 -4.53
N GLY A 97 -9.07 -1.21 -3.20
CA GLY A 97 -7.93 -0.87 -2.37
C GLY A 97 -6.85 -1.96 -2.34
N GLY A 98 -5.90 -1.83 -1.40
CA GLY A 98 -4.76 -2.75 -1.26
C GLY A 98 -5.17 -4.21 -1.03
N VAL A 99 -6.24 -4.48 -0.28
CA VAL A 99 -6.77 -5.83 -0.05
C VAL A 99 -7.15 -6.51 -1.36
N VAL A 100 -7.92 -5.80 -2.20
CA VAL A 100 -8.36 -6.31 -3.52
C VAL A 100 -7.17 -6.49 -4.45
N GLY A 101 -6.24 -5.52 -4.46
CA GLY A 101 -5.02 -5.57 -5.28
C GLY A 101 -4.14 -6.76 -4.94
N ASP A 102 -3.82 -6.95 -3.66
CA ASP A 102 -2.96 -8.03 -3.19
C ASP A 102 -3.56 -9.42 -3.43
N LEU A 103 -4.83 -9.60 -3.07
CA LEU A 103 -5.56 -10.85 -3.26
C LEU A 103 -5.64 -11.23 -4.75
N SER A 104 -6.02 -10.28 -5.60
CA SER A 104 -6.14 -10.47 -7.05
C SER A 104 -4.81 -10.75 -7.72
N GLY A 105 -3.78 -10.01 -7.31
CA GLY A 105 -2.42 -10.20 -7.80
C GLY A 105 -1.87 -11.56 -7.43
N PHE A 106 -2.09 -12.03 -6.18
CA PHE A 106 -1.66 -13.36 -5.75
C PHE A 106 -2.44 -14.48 -6.43
N ALA A 107 -3.75 -14.32 -6.62
CA ALA A 107 -4.54 -15.26 -7.41
C ALA A 107 -4.03 -15.35 -8.86
N SER A 108 -3.70 -14.20 -9.47
CA SER A 108 -3.12 -14.14 -10.82
C SER A 108 -1.75 -14.81 -10.91
N ALA A 109 -0.89 -14.59 -9.91
CA ALA A 109 0.43 -15.20 -9.83
C ALA A 109 0.36 -16.73 -9.74
N SER A 110 -0.65 -17.24 -9.06
CA SER A 110 -0.80 -18.66 -8.73
C SER A 110 -1.55 -19.44 -9.82
N TYR A 111 -2.62 -18.86 -10.39
CA TYR A 111 -3.47 -19.53 -11.37
C TYR A 111 -2.67 -19.83 -12.65
N MET A 112 -2.65 -21.10 -13.07
CA MET A 112 -1.89 -21.59 -14.23
C MET A 112 -0.39 -21.20 -14.24
N ARG A 113 0.21 -20.88 -13.10
CA ARG A 113 1.58 -20.38 -12.86
C ARG A 113 1.82 -18.98 -13.41
N GLY A 114 0.78 -18.17 -13.41
CA GLY A 114 0.80 -16.78 -13.81
C GLY A 114 -0.11 -16.48 -15.01
N ILE A 115 -1.01 -15.51 -14.81
CA ILE A 115 -1.81 -14.91 -15.87
C ILE A 115 -1.70 -13.38 -15.74
N ASP A 116 -2.12 -12.66 -16.78
CA ASP A 116 -2.07 -11.20 -16.76
C ASP A 116 -2.91 -10.60 -15.63
N PHE A 117 -2.35 -9.59 -14.99
CA PHE A 117 -2.95 -8.85 -13.89
C PHE A 117 -2.95 -7.36 -14.21
N TYR A 118 -4.07 -6.68 -13.98
CA TYR A 118 -4.23 -5.23 -14.03
C TYR A 118 -4.72 -4.71 -12.70
N ASN A 119 -4.17 -3.59 -12.24
CA ASN A 119 -4.58 -2.98 -10.98
C ASN A 119 -5.21 -1.61 -11.23
N ILE A 120 -6.43 -1.43 -10.73
CA ILE A 120 -7.19 -0.17 -10.77
C ILE A 120 -7.46 0.22 -9.30
N PRO A 121 -6.54 0.98 -8.67
CA PRO A 121 -6.67 1.39 -7.28
C PRO A 121 -7.85 2.34 -7.10
N THR A 122 -8.58 2.20 -6.00
CA THR A 122 -9.72 3.06 -5.66
C THR A 122 -9.60 3.70 -4.27
N THR A 123 -8.47 3.52 -3.61
CA THR A 123 -8.13 4.22 -2.36
C THR A 123 -6.84 5.01 -2.54
N LEU A 124 -6.69 6.14 -1.85
CA LEU A 124 -5.48 6.95 -1.94
C LEU A 124 -4.23 6.13 -1.57
N LEU A 125 -4.31 5.31 -0.51
CA LEU A 125 -3.21 4.43 -0.11
C LEU A 125 -2.76 3.52 -1.27
N SER A 126 -3.71 2.98 -2.02
CA SER A 126 -3.39 2.14 -3.17
C SER A 126 -2.89 2.95 -4.36
N GLU A 127 -3.39 4.16 -4.59
CA GLU A 127 -2.92 5.03 -5.67
C GLU A 127 -1.49 5.52 -5.46
N VAL A 128 -1.11 5.84 -4.21
CA VAL A 128 0.25 6.34 -3.92
C VAL A 128 1.26 5.23 -3.63
N ASP A 129 0.81 4.04 -3.22
CA ASP A 129 1.71 3.00 -2.72
C ASP A 129 1.34 1.59 -3.21
N SER A 130 0.34 0.91 -2.62
CA SER A 130 0.21 -0.55 -2.71
C SER A 130 -0.05 -1.11 -4.12
N SER A 131 -0.51 -0.30 -5.08
CA SER A 131 -0.78 -0.76 -6.45
C SER A 131 0.45 -1.07 -7.29
N ILE A 132 1.63 -0.62 -6.90
CA ILE A 132 2.88 -0.78 -7.65
C ILE A 132 3.95 -1.54 -6.85
N GLY A 133 4.91 -2.15 -7.57
CA GLY A 133 6.04 -2.85 -6.95
C GLY A 133 5.83 -4.34 -6.72
N GLY A 134 4.71 -4.89 -7.20
CA GLY A 134 4.50 -6.33 -7.38
C GLY A 134 4.37 -7.18 -6.12
N LYS A 135 4.33 -6.61 -4.92
CA LYS A 135 4.02 -7.36 -3.70
C LYS A 135 2.56 -7.76 -3.74
N THR A 136 2.27 -9.06 -3.72
CA THR A 136 0.93 -9.61 -3.68
C THR A 136 0.86 -10.70 -2.63
N ALA A 137 -0.17 -10.74 -1.80
CA ALA A 137 -0.20 -11.64 -0.67
C ALA A 137 -1.61 -11.89 -0.12
N ILE A 138 -1.69 -12.93 0.72
CA ILE A 138 -2.82 -13.23 1.60
C ILE A 138 -2.33 -13.50 3.03
N ASN A 139 -3.26 -13.47 3.98
CA ASN A 139 -3.02 -13.68 5.39
C ASN A 139 -3.15 -15.16 5.76
N LEU A 140 -2.46 -15.60 6.78
CA LEU A 140 -2.57 -16.95 7.33
C LEU A 140 -2.32 -16.95 8.85
N GLY A 141 -3.23 -17.54 9.60
CA GLY A 141 -3.04 -17.77 11.03
C GLY A 141 -2.88 -16.50 11.87
N GLY A 142 -3.55 -15.41 11.48
CA GLY A 142 -3.44 -14.10 12.13
C GLY A 142 -2.20 -13.29 11.72
N VAL A 143 -1.37 -13.83 10.82
CA VAL A 143 -0.19 -13.11 10.30
C VAL A 143 -0.52 -12.51 8.93
N LYS A 144 -0.38 -11.18 8.82
CA LYS A 144 -0.66 -10.44 7.57
C LYS A 144 0.43 -10.70 6.53
N ASN A 145 0.03 -10.83 5.27
CA ASN A 145 0.90 -10.88 4.08
C ASN A 145 1.97 -12.00 4.07
N ILE A 146 1.78 -13.06 4.84
CA ILE A 146 2.80 -14.12 5.01
C ILE A 146 2.87 -15.09 3.82
N ILE A 147 1.79 -15.22 3.06
CA ILE A 147 1.72 -16.06 1.86
C ILE A 147 1.57 -15.17 0.65
N GLY A 148 2.55 -15.13 -0.23
CA GLY A 148 2.51 -14.24 -1.37
C GLY A 148 3.55 -14.51 -2.45
N ALA A 149 3.54 -13.65 -3.46
CA ALA A 149 4.47 -13.67 -4.57
C ALA A 149 4.81 -12.25 -5.03
N PHE A 150 6.00 -12.06 -5.59
CA PHE A 150 6.25 -10.89 -6.43
C PHE A 150 5.65 -11.15 -7.81
N HIS A 151 4.58 -10.44 -8.14
CA HIS A 151 3.89 -10.52 -9.43
C HIS A 151 3.53 -9.12 -9.92
N GLN A 152 4.29 -8.64 -10.90
CA GLN A 152 4.09 -7.29 -11.42
C GLN A 152 2.80 -7.21 -12.24
N PRO A 153 2.00 -6.15 -12.09
CA PRO A 153 0.85 -5.92 -12.96
C PRO A 153 1.33 -5.64 -14.39
N LYS A 154 0.53 -6.01 -15.39
CA LYS A 154 0.81 -5.62 -16.78
C LYS A 154 0.55 -4.14 -17.03
N ARG A 155 -0.29 -3.53 -16.22
CA ARG A 155 -0.55 -2.09 -16.17
C ARG A 155 -1.27 -1.71 -14.88
N VAL A 156 -0.99 -0.50 -14.41
CA VAL A 156 -1.76 0.14 -13.33
C VAL A 156 -2.52 1.31 -13.94
N LEU A 157 -3.82 1.41 -13.68
CA LEU A 157 -4.68 2.48 -14.17
C LEU A 157 -5.23 3.27 -12.98
N ILE A 158 -4.73 4.48 -12.79
CA ILE A 158 -5.09 5.37 -11.70
C ILE A 158 -6.02 6.46 -12.25
N ASP A 159 -7.21 6.52 -11.69
CA ASP A 159 -8.19 7.56 -11.97
C ASP A 159 -8.45 8.35 -10.69
N PRO A 160 -7.82 9.53 -10.49
CA PRO A 160 -8.00 10.30 -9.26
C PRO A 160 -9.46 10.71 -8.97
N ASP A 161 -10.34 10.65 -9.97
CA ASP A 161 -11.76 10.97 -9.78
C ASP A 161 -12.47 9.97 -8.85
N VAL A 162 -11.98 8.74 -8.72
CA VAL A 162 -12.56 7.73 -7.81
C VAL A 162 -12.41 8.12 -6.33
N LEU A 163 -11.43 8.96 -6.02
CA LEU A 163 -11.20 9.45 -4.65
C LEU A 163 -12.32 10.37 -4.15
N LYS A 164 -13.15 10.93 -5.06
CA LYS A 164 -14.29 11.79 -4.69
C LYS A 164 -15.34 11.05 -3.84
N THR A 165 -15.40 9.73 -3.93
CA THR A 165 -16.31 8.89 -3.14
C THR A 165 -15.66 8.30 -1.90
N LEU A 166 -14.35 8.49 -1.73
CA LEU A 166 -13.60 7.91 -0.64
C LEU A 166 -13.83 8.68 0.68
N PRO A 167 -14.14 8.00 1.79
CA PRO A 167 -14.31 8.66 3.09
C PRO A 167 -13.05 9.43 3.51
N PRO A 168 -13.19 10.59 4.19
CA PRO A 168 -12.04 11.41 4.61
C PRO A 168 -10.98 10.66 5.43
N ARG A 169 -11.39 9.70 6.28
CA ARG A 169 -10.46 8.86 7.06
C ARG A 169 -9.61 7.96 6.16
N GLN A 170 -10.16 7.48 5.04
CA GLN A 170 -9.41 6.69 4.06
C GLN A 170 -8.45 7.57 3.24
N ILE A 171 -8.81 8.84 2.98
CA ILE A 171 -7.88 9.81 2.40
C ILE A 171 -6.70 10.03 3.36
N ALA A 172 -6.97 10.31 4.65
CA ALA A 172 -5.94 10.47 5.66
C ALA A 172 -5.03 9.22 5.76
N ASN A 173 -5.63 8.03 5.75
CA ASN A 173 -4.91 6.75 5.74
C ASN A 173 -3.90 6.66 4.57
N GLY A 174 -4.28 7.06 3.36
CA GLY A 174 -3.37 7.10 2.21
C GLY A 174 -2.31 8.20 2.30
N LEU A 175 -2.66 9.36 2.87
CA LEU A 175 -1.72 10.46 3.07
C LEU A 175 -0.56 10.08 3.99
N ALA A 176 -0.75 9.15 4.93
CA ALA A 176 0.34 8.67 5.78
C ALA A 176 1.52 8.12 4.94
N GLU A 177 1.22 7.36 3.88
CA GLU A 177 2.25 6.82 2.99
C GLU A 177 2.93 7.91 2.15
N ALA A 178 2.17 8.90 1.69
CA ALA A 178 2.73 10.04 0.98
C ALA A 178 3.64 10.88 1.89
N ILE A 179 3.23 11.15 3.14
CA ILE A 179 4.03 11.85 4.15
C ILE A 179 5.30 11.06 4.47
N LYS A 180 5.21 9.74 4.62
CA LYS A 180 6.36 8.85 4.82
C LYS A 180 7.39 9.01 3.69
N MET A 181 6.94 8.91 2.46
CA MET A 181 7.81 9.04 1.28
C MET A 181 8.40 10.45 1.15
N ALA A 182 7.61 11.48 1.41
CA ALA A 182 8.07 12.86 1.40
C ALA A 182 9.14 13.11 2.47
N ALA A 183 8.90 12.64 3.70
CA ALA A 183 9.83 12.81 4.82
C ALA A 183 11.20 12.16 4.56
N THR A 184 11.25 11.07 3.79
CA THR A 184 12.48 10.31 3.55
C THR A 184 13.16 10.59 2.22
N PHE A 185 12.44 11.08 1.19
CA PHE A 185 13.00 11.21 -0.16
C PHE A 185 12.77 12.57 -0.82
N ASP A 186 11.80 13.38 -0.35
CA ASP A 186 11.35 14.53 -1.12
C ASP A 186 10.94 15.71 -0.23
N ALA A 187 11.92 16.57 0.09
CA ALA A 187 11.69 17.75 0.92
C ALA A 187 10.72 18.78 0.29
N GLU A 188 10.61 18.84 -1.05
CA GLU A 188 9.68 19.75 -1.71
C GLU A 188 8.24 19.25 -1.60
N LEU A 189 8.03 17.93 -1.78
CA LEU A 189 6.71 17.32 -1.53
C LEU A 189 6.32 17.49 -0.06
N PHE A 190 7.26 17.33 0.87
CA PHE A 190 7.00 17.54 2.28
C PHE A 190 6.60 19.01 2.56
N SER A 191 7.31 19.98 1.98
CA SER A 191 6.98 21.40 2.09
C SER A 191 5.59 21.73 1.52
N LEU A 192 5.20 21.10 0.39
CA LEU A 192 3.84 21.22 -0.15
C LEU A 192 2.79 20.73 0.86
N LEU A 193 3.04 19.55 1.45
CA LEU A 193 2.14 18.98 2.47
C LEU A 193 2.05 19.86 3.74
N GLU A 194 3.12 20.57 4.10
CA GLU A 194 3.13 21.53 5.21
C GLU A 194 2.35 22.80 4.91
N THR A 195 2.55 23.40 3.74
CA THR A 195 2.17 24.80 3.48
C THR A 195 0.88 24.94 2.69
N GLU A 196 0.60 24.00 1.76
CA GLU A 196 -0.50 24.10 0.80
C GLU A 196 -1.73 23.29 1.25
N ASP A 197 -2.88 23.52 0.60
CA ASP A 197 -4.06 22.67 0.78
C ASP A 197 -3.77 21.29 0.15
N ILE A 198 -3.72 20.25 0.99
CA ILE A 198 -3.37 18.89 0.55
C ILE A 198 -4.40 18.35 -0.43
N LEU A 199 -5.71 18.59 -0.19
CA LEU A 199 -6.77 18.05 -1.03
C LEU A 199 -6.79 18.71 -2.41
N ALA A 200 -6.47 20.00 -2.48
CA ALA A 200 -6.34 20.71 -3.76
C ALA A 200 -5.11 20.27 -4.58
N ASN A 201 -4.15 19.60 -3.95
CA ASN A 201 -2.90 19.17 -4.57
C ASN A 201 -2.75 17.63 -4.65
N LEU A 202 -3.86 16.86 -4.53
CA LEU A 202 -3.81 15.39 -4.52
C LEU A 202 -3.13 14.80 -5.76
N ASP A 203 -3.35 15.36 -6.94
CA ASP A 203 -2.70 14.89 -8.17
C ASP A 203 -1.17 14.96 -8.05
N THR A 204 -0.65 16.06 -7.53
CA THR A 204 0.81 16.22 -7.29
C THR A 204 1.31 15.25 -6.23
N VAL A 205 0.52 15.02 -5.18
CA VAL A 205 0.86 14.07 -4.11
C VAL A 205 0.93 12.65 -4.66
N ILE A 206 -0.05 12.23 -5.47
CA ILE A 206 -0.08 10.91 -6.11
C ILE A 206 1.12 10.76 -7.04
N GLU A 207 1.31 11.71 -7.96
CA GLU A 207 2.38 11.68 -8.95
C GLU A 207 3.77 11.57 -8.27
N ARG A 208 4.08 12.46 -7.33
CA ARG A 208 5.40 12.48 -6.67
C ARG A 208 5.62 11.25 -5.80
N SER A 209 4.60 10.75 -5.10
CA SER A 209 4.69 9.51 -4.34
C SER A 209 5.01 8.31 -5.23
N LEU A 210 4.33 8.19 -6.37
CA LEU A 210 4.60 7.14 -7.34
C LEU A 210 6.00 7.25 -7.96
N MET A 211 6.48 8.46 -8.25
CA MET A 211 7.84 8.68 -8.75
C MET A 211 8.90 8.23 -7.74
N ILE A 212 8.72 8.54 -6.45
CA ILE A 212 9.60 8.08 -5.37
C ILE A 212 9.58 6.56 -5.31
N LYS A 213 8.40 5.95 -5.16
CA LYS A 213 8.28 4.50 -5.03
C LYS A 213 8.82 3.78 -6.25
N LYS A 214 8.51 4.26 -7.46
CA LYS A 214 9.06 3.74 -8.72
C LYS A 214 10.58 3.73 -8.68
N SER A 215 11.22 4.86 -8.36
CA SER A 215 12.67 4.96 -8.30
C SER A 215 13.30 3.96 -7.31
N VAL A 216 12.66 3.75 -6.17
CA VAL A 216 13.13 2.79 -5.16
C VAL A 216 12.95 1.34 -5.62
N VAL A 217 11.78 1.01 -6.23
CA VAL A 217 11.49 -0.34 -6.71
C VAL A 217 12.39 -0.73 -7.88
N GLU A 218 12.68 0.19 -8.81
CA GLU A 218 13.59 -0.07 -9.94
C GLU A 218 15.02 -0.38 -9.48
N GLN A 219 15.44 0.16 -8.33
CA GLN A 219 16.76 -0.11 -7.75
C GLN A 219 16.79 -1.37 -6.88
N ASP A 220 15.66 -1.75 -6.30
CA ASP A 220 15.57 -2.88 -5.36
C ASP A 220 14.16 -3.51 -5.40
N GLU A 221 13.86 -4.24 -6.46
CA GLU A 221 12.54 -4.85 -6.66
C GLU A 221 12.11 -5.75 -5.49
N LYS A 222 13.05 -6.52 -4.92
CA LYS A 222 12.76 -7.58 -3.94
C LYS A 222 13.03 -7.18 -2.48
N GLU A 223 13.27 -5.89 -2.22
CA GLU A 223 13.46 -5.36 -0.86
C GLU A 223 14.64 -5.99 -0.09
N SER A 224 15.74 -6.20 -0.79
CA SER A 224 16.99 -6.67 -0.19
C SER A 224 17.86 -5.56 0.40
N GLY A 225 17.65 -4.30 0.00
CA GLY A 225 18.46 -3.13 0.34
C GLY A 225 17.67 -1.85 0.47
N LEU A 226 17.75 -0.96 -0.54
CA LEU A 226 17.18 0.40 -0.52
C LEU A 226 15.67 0.43 -0.26
N ARG A 227 14.91 -0.53 -0.81
CA ARG A 227 13.45 -0.56 -0.66
C ARG A 227 13.00 -0.67 0.79
N ARG A 228 13.87 -1.12 1.70
CA ARG A 228 13.60 -1.12 3.14
C ARG A 228 13.34 0.27 3.72
N VAL A 229 13.81 1.34 3.06
CA VAL A 229 13.55 2.72 3.49
C VAL A 229 12.06 3.04 3.48
N LEU A 230 11.28 2.41 2.58
CA LEU A 230 9.82 2.53 2.56
C LEU A 230 9.15 2.00 3.83
N ASN A 231 9.90 1.34 4.71
CA ASN A 231 9.44 0.91 6.04
C ASN A 231 9.67 1.98 7.13
N PHE A 232 9.99 3.24 6.78
CA PHE A 232 9.99 4.34 7.75
C PHE A 232 8.64 4.42 8.46
N GLY A 233 8.62 4.45 9.78
CA GLY A 233 7.41 4.35 10.58
C GLY A 233 6.82 2.95 10.73
N HIS A 234 7.06 2.02 9.81
CA HIS A 234 6.43 0.70 9.79
C HIS A 234 6.90 -0.22 10.93
N THR A 235 8.15 -0.10 11.37
CA THR A 235 8.66 -1.00 12.41
C THR A 235 7.83 -0.90 13.70
N ILE A 236 7.54 0.32 14.16
CA ILE A 236 6.67 0.56 15.31
C ILE A 236 5.20 0.51 14.90
N GLY A 237 4.87 1.03 13.72
CA GLY A 237 3.50 1.02 13.18
C GLY A 237 2.89 -0.37 13.11
N HIS A 238 3.61 -1.38 12.62
CA HIS A 238 3.13 -2.77 12.62
C HIS A 238 2.95 -3.35 14.03
N GLY A 239 3.80 -2.93 14.99
CA GLY A 239 3.60 -3.29 16.39
C GLY A 239 2.29 -2.73 16.96
N ILE A 240 2.00 -1.45 16.65
CA ILE A 240 0.74 -0.79 17.00
C ILE A 240 -0.43 -1.47 16.26
N GLU A 241 -0.31 -1.70 14.96
CA GLU A 241 -1.32 -2.35 14.13
C GLU A 241 -1.70 -3.74 14.65
N SER A 242 -0.72 -4.55 15.03
CA SER A 242 -0.96 -5.88 15.61
C SER A 242 -1.68 -5.81 16.96
N TYR A 243 -1.44 -4.76 17.76
CA TYR A 243 -2.13 -4.51 19.01
C TYR A 243 -3.52 -3.91 18.79
N GLU A 244 -3.65 -2.99 17.81
CA GLU A 244 -4.85 -2.22 17.49
C GLU A 244 -5.82 -2.93 16.53
N ASP A 245 -5.50 -4.09 16.00
CA ASP A 245 -6.48 -4.92 15.26
C ASP A 245 -7.77 -5.15 16.07
N LEU A 246 -7.68 -4.99 17.40
CA LEU A 246 -8.83 -5.03 18.31
C LEU A 246 -9.48 -3.65 18.54
N HIS A 247 -8.87 -2.55 18.12
CA HIS A 247 -9.25 -1.17 18.44
C HIS A 247 -9.57 -0.30 17.19
N GLY A 248 -9.34 -0.82 15.98
CA GLY A 248 -9.85 -0.25 14.75
C GLY A 248 -9.04 0.91 14.14
N LEU A 249 -7.73 0.97 14.37
CA LEU A 249 -6.85 1.86 13.60
C LEU A 249 -6.58 1.29 12.20
N TYR A 250 -6.49 2.18 11.21
CA TYR A 250 -6.06 1.83 9.88
C TYR A 250 -4.53 1.76 9.76
N HIS A 251 -4.04 1.04 8.76
CA HIS A 251 -2.61 0.85 8.51
C HIS A 251 -1.82 2.18 8.49
N GLY A 252 -2.26 3.16 7.69
CA GLY A 252 -1.59 4.46 7.62
C GLY A 252 -1.64 5.26 8.92
N GLU A 253 -2.70 5.09 9.74
CA GLU A 253 -2.77 5.68 11.08
C GLU A 253 -1.67 5.09 11.98
N CYS A 254 -1.45 3.78 11.92
CA CYS A 254 -0.37 3.11 12.64
C CYS A 254 1.01 3.52 12.15
N VAL A 255 1.19 3.64 10.82
CA VAL A 255 2.44 4.11 10.21
C VAL A 255 2.74 5.57 10.61
N ALA A 256 1.72 6.43 10.64
CA ALA A 256 1.83 7.82 11.09
C ALA A 256 2.37 7.88 12.52
N LEU A 257 1.78 7.12 13.43
CA LEU A 257 2.23 7.02 14.81
C LEU A 257 3.66 6.47 14.91
N GLY A 258 4.02 5.51 14.08
CA GLY A 258 5.35 4.93 14.04
C GLY A 258 6.44 5.85 13.48
N MET A 259 6.10 6.85 12.68
CA MET A 259 7.05 7.86 12.20
C MET A 259 7.54 8.79 13.31
N ILE A 260 6.71 9.06 14.31
CA ILE A 260 7.00 10.02 15.40
C ILE A 260 8.27 9.62 16.18
N PRO A 261 8.40 8.40 16.74
CA PRO A 261 9.60 7.98 17.44
C PRO A 261 10.82 7.76 16.53
N MET A 262 10.61 7.57 15.22
CA MET A 262 11.68 7.36 14.23
C MET A 262 12.19 8.68 13.63
N SER A 263 11.87 9.80 14.22
CA SER A 263 12.34 11.15 13.91
C SER A 263 12.70 11.87 15.20
N GLY A 264 13.48 12.95 15.13
CA GLY A 264 13.86 13.69 16.33
C GLY A 264 13.96 15.18 16.11
N GLY A 265 13.96 15.95 17.21
CA GLY A 265 14.10 17.40 17.18
C GLY A 265 13.06 18.09 16.27
N GLU A 266 13.51 19.06 15.48
CA GLU A 266 12.67 19.84 14.57
C GLU A 266 11.95 18.96 13.52
N VAL A 267 12.58 17.90 13.03
CA VAL A 267 11.97 16.98 12.06
C VAL A 267 10.69 16.34 12.63
N ARG A 268 10.74 15.90 13.89
CA ARG A 268 9.57 15.34 14.58
C ARG A 268 8.44 16.36 14.70
N GLU A 269 8.76 17.59 15.08
CA GLU A 269 7.77 18.67 15.22
C GLU A 269 7.07 18.95 13.87
N ARG A 270 7.84 18.99 12.79
CA ARG A 270 7.32 19.19 11.44
C ARG A 270 6.43 18.00 10.99
N ILE A 271 6.86 16.76 11.23
CA ILE A 271 6.08 15.56 10.93
C ILE A 271 4.76 15.61 11.72
N LEU A 272 4.79 15.90 13.01
CA LEU A 272 3.58 16.03 13.85
C LEU A 272 2.61 17.09 13.29
N ALA A 273 3.11 18.24 12.86
CA ALA A 273 2.29 19.29 12.27
C ALA A 273 1.58 18.81 10.98
N VAL A 274 2.30 18.14 10.09
CA VAL A 274 1.74 17.61 8.84
C VAL A 274 0.74 16.48 9.12
N LEU A 275 1.03 15.57 10.04
CA LEU A 275 0.11 14.49 10.43
C LEU A 275 -1.20 15.04 10.95
N LYS A 276 -1.17 16.03 11.86
CA LYS A 276 -2.37 16.71 12.37
C LYS A 276 -3.16 17.40 11.25
N LYS A 277 -2.46 18.08 10.33
CA LYS A 277 -3.09 18.74 9.18
C LYS A 277 -3.76 17.74 8.24
N ALA A 278 -3.18 16.55 8.07
CA ALA A 278 -3.73 15.46 7.27
C ALA A 278 -4.88 14.69 7.97
N GLY A 279 -5.20 15.02 9.21
CA GLY A 279 -6.24 14.33 10.00
C GLY A 279 -5.81 12.97 10.54
N LEU A 280 -4.50 12.74 10.67
CA LEU A 280 -3.92 11.52 11.22
C LEU A 280 -3.72 11.63 12.74
N PRO A 281 -3.77 10.51 13.48
CA PRO A 281 -3.51 10.50 14.91
C PRO A 281 -2.04 10.84 15.21
N THR A 282 -1.81 11.48 16.33
CA THR A 282 -0.46 11.86 16.81
C THR A 282 -0.21 11.48 18.26
N ASP A 283 -1.20 10.92 18.94
CA ASP A 283 -1.12 10.56 20.36
C ASP A 283 -0.66 9.11 20.51
N LEU A 284 0.41 8.91 21.27
CA LEU A 284 1.05 7.61 21.50
C LEU A 284 0.65 7.03 22.87
N HIS A 285 -0.65 6.87 23.12
CA HIS A 285 -1.17 6.28 24.35
C HIS A 285 -1.30 4.75 24.29
N PHE A 286 -0.18 4.07 24.06
CA PHE A 286 -0.11 2.62 23.96
C PHE A 286 0.78 2.02 25.04
N ASP A 287 0.55 0.74 25.35
CA ASP A 287 1.46 -0.04 26.20
C ASP A 287 2.76 -0.31 25.42
N ALA A 288 3.82 0.40 25.79
CA ALA A 288 5.14 0.33 25.16
C ALA A 288 5.72 -1.10 25.16
N ASP A 289 5.49 -1.89 26.24
CA ASP A 289 6.01 -3.23 26.33
C ASP A 289 5.25 -4.20 25.40
N ARG A 290 3.94 -4.04 25.24
CA ARG A 290 3.15 -4.82 24.28
C ARG A 290 3.50 -4.49 22.82
N VAL A 291 3.67 -3.21 22.48
CA VAL A 291 4.11 -2.82 21.14
C VAL A 291 5.51 -3.39 20.85
N TYR A 292 6.43 -3.33 21.84
CA TYR A 292 7.75 -3.93 21.71
C TYR A 292 7.69 -5.44 21.49
N GLU A 293 6.87 -6.16 22.26
CA GLU A 293 6.67 -7.61 22.11
C GLU A 293 6.13 -7.95 20.71
N ALA A 294 5.12 -7.23 20.22
CA ALA A 294 4.56 -7.43 18.88
C ALA A 294 5.61 -7.27 17.78
N VAL A 295 6.45 -6.20 17.85
CA VAL A 295 7.53 -5.96 16.89
C VAL A 295 8.59 -7.07 16.94
N THR A 296 8.94 -7.57 18.12
CA THR A 296 10.06 -8.52 18.29
C THR A 296 9.66 -9.97 18.09
N HIS A 297 8.37 -10.29 18.20
CA HIS A 297 7.88 -11.66 18.00
C HIS A 297 8.09 -12.14 16.56
N ASP A 298 7.93 -11.25 15.60
CA ASP A 298 8.08 -11.54 14.16
C ASP A 298 9.55 -11.52 13.68
N LYS A 299 10.48 -10.90 14.45
CA LYS A 299 11.87 -10.62 14.05
C LYS A 299 12.94 -11.37 14.85
N LYS A 300 12.59 -12.42 15.60
CA LYS A 300 13.56 -13.27 16.35
C LYS A 300 14.62 -13.98 15.49
N ALA A 301 14.56 -13.80 14.16
CA ALA A 301 15.47 -14.48 13.23
C ALA A 301 16.83 -13.79 13.04
N ASP A 302 17.04 -12.53 13.49
CA ASP A 302 18.26 -11.74 13.20
C ASP A 302 19.12 -11.45 14.46
N GLY A 303 18.95 -12.22 15.54
CA GLY A 303 19.70 -12.05 16.79
C GLY A 303 19.20 -10.89 17.66
N ASP A 304 20.10 -10.22 18.38
CA ASP A 304 19.80 -9.14 19.34
C ASP A 304 19.64 -7.75 18.71
N GLN A 305 19.46 -7.66 17.37
CA GLN A 305 19.41 -6.41 16.65
C GLN A 305 18.21 -6.29 15.73
N ILE A 306 17.76 -5.06 15.53
CA ILE A 306 16.65 -4.72 14.61
C ILE A 306 17.08 -3.61 13.65
N HIS A 307 16.63 -3.70 12.40
CA HIS A 307 16.79 -2.62 11.44
C HIS A 307 15.67 -1.59 11.62
N VAL A 308 16.05 -0.34 11.75
CA VAL A 308 15.13 0.80 11.82
C VAL A 308 15.51 1.83 10.75
N ILE A 309 14.51 2.54 10.26
CA ILE A 309 14.69 3.68 9.38
C ILE A 309 14.45 4.94 10.21
N TYR A 310 15.37 5.87 10.12
CA TYR A 310 15.33 7.14 10.83
C TYR A 310 15.40 8.30 9.84
N ALA A 311 14.60 9.35 10.06
CA ALA A 311 14.66 10.58 9.27
C ALA A 311 15.45 11.67 10.06
N PRO A 312 16.73 11.88 9.76
CA PRO A 312 17.54 12.90 10.43
C PRO A 312 17.19 14.32 9.96
N GLU A 313 16.81 14.45 8.69
CA GLU A 313 16.38 15.68 8.04
C GLU A 313 15.24 15.34 7.07
N ILE A 314 14.35 16.30 6.80
CA ILE A 314 13.28 16.11 5.82
C ILE A 314 13.88 15.90 4.42
N GLY A 315 13.43 14.87 3.73
CA GLY A 315 13.93 14.44 2.43
C GLY A 315 15.15 13.53 2.51
N SER A 316 15.53 13.08 3.71
CA SER A 316 16.66 12.17 3.91
C SER A 316 16.34 11.03 4.86
N PHE A 317 17.15 9.97 4.81
CA PHE A 317 16.97 8.80 5.67
C PHE A 317 18.32 8.21 6.11
N GLU A 318 18.28 7.54 7.25
CA GLU A 318 19.35 6.65 7.71
C GLU A 318 18.78 5.26 8.01
N MET A 319 19.43 4.23 7.48
CA MET A 319 19.15 2.84 7.87
C MET A 319 20.10 2.48 9.01
N LYS A 320 19.53 2.22 10.18
CA LYS A 320 20.32 1.89 11.39
C LYS A 320 20.04 0.46 11.83
N LYS A 321 21.07 -0.20 12.34
CA LYS A 321 20.97 -1.45 13.06
C LYS A 321 21.16 -1.11 14.54
N VAL A 322 20.10 -1.30 15.33
CA VAL A 322 20.11 -0.97 16.76
C VAL A 322 19.89 -2.24 17.59
N SER A 323 20.38 -2.26 18.81
CA SER A 323 20.09 -3.37 19.73
C SER A 323 18.62 -3.37 20.12
N LEU A 324 18.08 -4.56 20.46
CA LEU A 324 16.71 -4.67 20.97
C LEU A 324 16.50 -3.85 22.25
N ALA A 325 17.55 -3.69 23.07
CA ALA A 325 17.51 -2.88 24.28
C ALA A 325 17.36 -1.37 23.98
N GLU A 326 18.14 -0.85 23.02
CA GLU A 326 18.03 0.53 22.56
C GLU A 326 16.66 0.79 21.89
N PHE A 327 16.19 -0.15 21.09
CA PHE A 327 14.88 -0.05 20.45
C PHE A 327 13.73 0.00 21.47
N ARG A 328 13.79 -0.87 22.51
CA ARG A 328 12.82 -0.85 23.62
C ARG A 328 12.82 0.49 24.35
N GLN A 329 14.01 1.07 24.59
CA GLN A 329 14.14 2.36 25.24
C GLN A 329 13.51 3.48 24.37
N THR A 330 13.76 3.46 23.06
CA THR A 330 13.15 4.42 22.11
C THR A 330 11.62 4.39 22.16
N ILE A 331 11.02 3.18 22.18
CA ILE A 331 9.55 3.04 22.29
C ILE A 331 9.08 3.60 23.65
N LYS A 332 9.72 3.26 24.76
CA LYS A 332 9.34 3.73 26.10
C LYS A 332 9.39 5.25 26.21
N GLU A 333 10.44 5.87 25.72
CA GLU A 333 10.60 7.34 25.73
C GLU A 333 9.53 8.04 24.89
N ALA A 334 9.17 7.47 23.74
CA ALA A 334 8.16 8.04 22.87
C ALA A 334 6.74 7.92 23.47
N PHE A 335 6.46 6.85 24.19
CA PHE A 335 5.12 6.56 24.74
C PHE A 335 4.95 7.08 26.19
N ALA A 336 6.00 7.62 26.78
CA ALA A 336 5.95 8.23 28.12
C ALA A 336 5.58 9.73 28.08
N GLN A 337 5.49 10.33 26.88
CA GLN A 337 5.11 11.72 26.64
C GLN A 337 3.62 11.84 26.35
#